data_cdfebb806c87aeb22dc991174f9fe61f
#
_entry.id   cdfebb806c87aeb22dc991174f9fe61f
#
_cell.length_a   1.000
_cell.length_b   1.000
_cell.length_c   1.000
_cell.angle_alpha   90.00
_cell.angle_beta   90.00
_cell.angle_gamma   90.00
#
_symmetry.space_group_name_H-M   'P 1'
#
loop_
_entity.id
_entity.type
_entity.pdbx_description
1 polymer ?
#
loop_
_entity_poly.entity_id
_entity_poly.type
_entity_poly.pdbx_seq_one_letter_code
_entity_poly.pdbx_strand_id
1 'polypeptide(L)'
;TDMFGLHQSMTDDYAPNQVASDYMGVSETLMIFTPIRFYWENKKEILKNCLFVKDGPLSLRATLAKLSAPIRRFFDYAKSKGIDVAMIGQEKSGQFFDHLQLIGNSAPVGSCFIPDNKYIQEKIKHNNTTAVYGADTNYGAKLFIKINDYHKMVINIPTGHRGEFVTSPSQTNLINFKNIIASLPKILSNKFEGALLPIELANKIASLSTYPSAKTLELFADAKKGT
;
A
#
# COMPACT_ATOMS: atom_id res chain seq x y z
N THR A 1 -11.80 -2.84 -19.43
CA THR A 1 -12.01 -1.42 -19.05
C THR A 1 -13.11 -1.30 -18.02
N ASP A 2 -14.28 -1.91 -18.20
CA ASP A 2 -15.40 -1.83 -17.25
C ASP A 2 -15.09 -2.43 -15.87
N MET A 3 -14.27 -3.48 -15.82
CA MET A 3 -13.85 -4.09 -14.56
C MET A 3 -13.11 -3.13 -13.64
N PHE A 4 -12.41 -2.15 -14.21
CA PHE A 4 -11.64 -1.14 -13.46
C PHE A 4 -12.38 0.21 -13.34
N GLY A 5 -13.61 0.31 -13.88
CA GLY A 5 -14.33 1.57 -13.93
C GLY A 5 -13.71 2.62 -14.85
N LEU A 6 -12.75 2.24 -15.69
CA LEU A 6 -12.11 3.12 -16.66
C LEU A 6 -12.85 3.01 -18.00
N HIS A 7 -13.91 3.76 -18.19
CA HIS A 7 -14.66 3.82 -19.44
C HIS A 7 -14.77 5.27 -19.94
N GLN A 8 -15.20 5.43 -21.17
CA GLN A 8 -15.19 6.70 -21.88
C GLN A 8 -15.97 7.81 -21.16
N SER A 9 -17.08 7.49 -20.49
CA SER A 9 -17.84 8.48 -19.73
C SER A 9 -17.10 9.07 -18.53
N MET A 10 -16.01 8.46 -18.06
CA MET A 10 -15.18 9.02 -17.01
C MET A 10 -14.18 10.06 -17.54
N THR A 11 -13.90 10.07 -18.83
CA THR A 11 -12.95 11.03 -19.43
C THR A 11 -13.61 12.37 -19.75
N ASP A 12 -14.92 12.42 -19.87
CA ASP A 12 -15.65 13.65 -20.21
C ASP A 12 -15.80 14.59 -18.99
N ASP A 13 -15.83 14.02 -17.76
CA ASP A 13 -16.01 14.77 -16.52
C ASP A 13 -14.69 14.99 -15.73
N TYR A 14 -13.57 14.40 -16.17
CA TYR A 14 -12.31 14.46 -15.45
C TYR A 14 -11.28 15.35 -16.11
N ALA A 15 -10.56 16.14 -15.29
CA ALA A 15 -9.36 16.81 -15.76
C ALA A 15 -8.34 15.77 -16.27
N PRO A 16 -7.64 16.01 -17.39
CA PRO A 16 -6.69 15.06 -18.00
C PRO A 16 -5.66 14.49 -17.01
N ASN A 17 -5.23 15.32 -16.06
CA ASN A 17 -4.28 14.92 -15.01
C ASN A 17 -4.85 13.85 -14.06
N GLN A 18 -6.16 13.84 -13.85
CA GLN A 18 -6.84 12.87 -13.01
C GLN A 18 -6.86 11.48 -13.68
N VAL A 19 -7.15 11.44 -14.98
CA VAL A 19 -7.15 10.18 -15.76
C VAL A 19 -5.76 9.52 -15.73
N ALA A 20 -4.70 10.30 -15.96
CA ALA A 20 -3.32 9.80 -15.90
C ALA A 20 -2.98 9.26 -14.51
N SER A 21 -3.37 9.97 -13.46
CA SER A 21 -3.14 9.58 -12.07
C SER A 21 -3.93 8.32 -11.68
N ASP A 22 -5.16 8.16 -12.18
CA ASP A 22 -5.97 6.96 -11.92
C ASP A 22 -5.42 5.75 -12.69
N TYR A 23 -5.02 5.93 -13.94
CA TYR A 23 -4.33 4.89 -14.71
C TYR A 23 -3.05 4.41 -14.04
N MET A 24 -2.23 5.34 -13.53
CA MET A 24 -1.02 5.01 -12.79
C MET A 24 -1.34 4.18 -11.54
N GLY A 25 -2.33 4.60 -10.73
CA GLY A 25 -2.73 3.87 -9.52
C GLY A 25 -3.28 2.46 -9.80
N VAL A 26 -4.02 2.28 -10.92
CA VAL A 26 -4.44 0.95 -11.40
C VAL A 26 -3.24 0.11 -11.77
N SER A 27 -2.34 0.67 -12.57
CA SER A 27 -1.14 -0.04 -13.06
C SER A 27 -0.24 -0.47 -11.90
N GLU A 28 0.03 0.38 -10.94
CA GLU A 28 0.80 0.05 -9.73
C GLU A 28 0.16 -1.10 -8.95
N THR A 29 -1.18 -1.06 -8.79
CA THR A 29 -1.91 -2.12 -8.07
C THR A 29 -1.82 -3.45 -8.82
N LEU A 30 -2.00 -3.45 -10.14
CA LEU A 30 -1.90 -4.67 -10.95
C LEU A 30 -0.48 -5.21 -10.99
N MET A 31 0.52 -4.33 -11.07
CA MET A 31 1.93 -4.71 -11.13
C MET A 31 2.36 -5.49 -9.87
N ILE A 32 1.86 -5.14 -8.69
CA ILE A 32 2.21 -5.90 -7.48
C ILE A 32 1.56 -7.29 -7.44
N PHE A 33 0.36 -7.45 -8.04
CA PHE A 33 -0.31 -8.74 -8.10
C PHE A 33 0.18 -9.64 -9.25
N THR A 34 0.81 -9.08 -10.28
CA THR A 34 1.37 -9.85 -11.41
C THR A 34 2.42 -10.88 -10.98
N PRO A 35 3.49 -10.54 -10.23
CA PRO A 35 4.45 -11.53 -9.75
C PRO A 35 3.83 -12.52 -8.77
N ILE A 36 2.86 -12.10 -7.94
CA ILE A 36 2.15 -13.02 -7.05
C ILE A 36 1.43 -14.07 -7.87
N ARG A 37 0.70 -13.67 -8.92
CA ARG A 37 0.02 -14.59 -9.85
C ARG A 37 1.01 -15.51 -10.54
N PHE A 38 2.10 -14.98 -11.07
CA PHE A 38 3.13 -15.77 -11.76
C PHE A 38 3.68 -16.88 -10.85
N TYR A 39 4.06 -16.57 -9.61
CA TYR A 39 4.54 -17.57 -8.67
C TYR A 39 3.42 -18.51 -8.23
N TRP A 40 2.20 -18.03 -8.08
CA TRP A 40 1.05 -18.87 -7.75
C TRP A 40 0.82 -19.98 -8.79
N GLU A 41 0.93 -19.63 -10.05
CA GLU A 41 0.72 -20.57 -11.17
C GLU A 41 1.92 -21.52 -11.38
N ASN A 42 3.15 -21.05 -11.13
CA ASN A 42 4.36 -21.78 -11.51
C ASN A 42 5.14 -22.38 -10.33
N LYS A 43 5.26 -21.66 -9.20
CA LYS A 43 6.13 -22.02 -8.07
C LYS A 43 5.57 -21.50 -6.74
N LYS A 44 4.42 -22.01 -6.31
CA LYS A 44 3.70 -21.54 -5.11
C LYS A 44 4.55 -21.45 -3.85
N GLU A 45 5.47 -22.38 -3.66
CA GLU A 45 6.30 -22.44 -2.46
C GLU A 45 7.22 -21.22 -2.29
N ILE A 46 7.57 -20.54 -3.40
CA ILE A 46 8.35 -19.31 -3.35
C ILE A 46 7.58 -18.20 -2.61
N LEU A 47 6.24 -18.15 -2.78
CA LEU A 47 5.41 -17.12 -2.14
C LEU A 47 5.50 -17.12 -0.61
N LYS A 48 5.78 -18.28 -0.01
CA LYS A 48 5.95 -18.39 1.46
C LYS A 48 7.19 -17.63 1.97
N ASN A 49 8.17 -17.40 1.11
CA ASN A 49 9.45 -16.76 1.43
C ASN A 49 9.58 -15.36 0.82
N CYS A 50 8.56 -14.88 0.12
CA CYS A 50 8.56 -13.54 -0.47
C CYS A 50 7.82 -12.54 0.41
N LEU A 51 8.38 -11.34 0.54
CA LEU A 51 7.69 -10.17 1.07
C LEU A 51 7.48 -9.16 -0.07
N PHE A 52 6.23 -8.88 -0.39
CA PHE A 52 5.84 -7.86 -1.37
C PHE A 52 5.69 -6.51 -0.66
N VAL A 53 6.40 -5.51 -1.15
CA VAL A 53 6.40 -4.17 -0.56
C VAL A 53 5.83 -3.17 -1.55
N LYS A 54 4.73 -2.51 -1.17
CA LYS A 54 4.10 -1.43 -1.94
C LYS A 54 4.52 -0.08 -1.35
N ASP A 55 4.90 0.86 -2.19
CA ASP A 55 5.02 2.27 -1.79
C ASP A 55 3.62 2.88 -1.64
N GLY A 56 3.31 3.35 -0.46
CA GLY A 56 1.98 3.84 -0.10
C GLY A 56 1.06 2.81 0.57
N PRO A 57 -0.17 3.20 0.92
CA PRO A 57 -1.12 2.38 1.67
C PRO A 57 -1.66 1.19 0.85
N LEU A 58 -2.11 0.15 1.55
CA LEU A 58 -2.91 -0.94 0.96
C LEU A 58 -4.37 -0.49 0.84
N SER A 59 -4.57 0.53 0.06
CA SER A 59 -5.88 1.08 -0.26
C SER A 59 -5.97 1.41 -1.74
N LEU A 60 -7.19 1.44 -2.23
CA LEU A 60 -7.54 1.82 -3.59
C LEU A 60 -8.20 3.21 -3.59
N ARG A 61 -8.20 3.88 -4.71
CA ARG A 61 -9.04 5.06 -4.92
C ARG A 61 -10.50 4.65 -4.98
N ALA A 62 -11.40 5.59 -4.71
CA ALA A 62 -12.85 5.36 -4.74
C ALA A 62 -13.31 4.77 -6.09
N THR A 63 -12.73 5.22 -7.20
CA THR A 63 -12.98 4.71 -8.55
C THR A 63 -12.68 3.20 -8.71
N LEU A 64 -11.77 2.67 -7.88
CA LEU A 64 -11.34 1.27 -7.89
C LEU A 64 -11.88 0.47 -6.70
N ALA A 65 -12.78 1.02 -5.92
CA ALA A 65 -13.32 0.41 -4.70
C ALA A 65 -13.85 -1.02 -4.92
N LYS A 66 -14.42 -1.29 -6.09
CA LYS A 66 -14.92 -2.62 -6.49
C LYS A 66 -13.86 -3.74 -6.43
N LEU A 67 -12.57 -3.40 -6.49
CA LEU A 67 -11.47 -4.38 -6.40
C LEU A 67 -11.07 -4.73 -4.97
N SER A 68 -11.42 -3.93 -3.98
CA SER A 68 -10.97 -4.12 -2.60
C SER A 68 -11.45 -5.44 -2.00
N ALA A 69 -12.74 -5.76 -2.17
CA ALA A 69 -13.30 -7.03 -1.70
C ALA A 69 -12.73 -8.27 -2.44
N PRO A 70 -12.59 -8.29 -3.78
CA PRO A 70 -11.83 -9.33 -4.48
C PRO A 70 -10.40 -9.52 -3.98
N ILE A 71 -9.67 -8.42 -3.72
CA ILE A 71 -8.31 -8.51 -3.19
C ILE A 71 -8.31 -9.12 -1.78
N ARG A 72 -9.19 -8.70 -0.89
CA ARG A 72 -9.34 -9.32 0.45
C ARG A 72 -9.64 -10.81 0.34
N ARG A 73 -10.59 -11.20 -0.53
CA ARG A 73 -10.89 -12.63 -0.78
C ARG A 73 -9.72 -13.42 -1.33
N PHE A 74 -8.85 -12.80 -2.14
CA PHE A 74 -7.63 -13.44 -2.61
C PHE A 74 -6.71 -13.83 -1.45
N PHE A 75 -6.48 -12.94 -0.49
CA PHE A 75 -5.65 -13.25 0.68
C PHE A 75 -6.26 -14.37 1.54
N ASP A 76 -7.56 -14.36 1.77
CA ASP A 76 -8.25 -15.44 2.46
C ASP A 76 -8.14 -16.77 1.72
N TYR A 77 -8.32 -16.76 0.41
CA TYR A 77 -8.17 -17.93 -0.44
C TYR A 77 -6.74 -18.47 -0.39
N ALA A 78 -5.74 -17.60 -0.52
CA ALA A 78 -4.34 -18.01 -0.43
C ALA A 78 -4.04 -18.68 0.91
N LYS A 79 -4.49 -18.07 2.03
CA LYS A 79 -4.37 -18.64 3.37
C LYS A 79 -5.05 -19.99 3.49
N SER A 80 -6.25 -20.18 2.92
CA SER A 80 -6.96 -21.48 2.91
C SER A 80 -6.22 -22.56 2.14
N LYS A 81 -5.30 -22.18 1.23
CA LYS A 81 -4.40 -23.08 0.50
C LYS A 81 -3.04 -23.26 1.16
N GLY A 82 -2.88 -22.80 2.41
CA GLY A 82 -1.63 -22.91 3.17
C GLY A 82 -0.53 -21.95 2.71
N ILE A 83 -0.90 -20.86 2.03
CA ILE A 83 0.04 -19.84 1.56
C ILE A 83 -0.35 -18.48 2.14
N ASP A 84 0.37 -18.05 3.16
CA ASP A 84 0.25 -16.71 3.72
C ASP A 84 1.12 -15.74 2.89
N VAL A 85 0.51 -15.11 1.88
CA VAL A 85 1.20 -14.14 1.03
C VAL A 85 1.57 -12.92 1.87
N ALA A 86 2.86 -12.75 2.16
CA ALA A 86 3.34 -11.60 2.91
C ALA A 86 3.37 -10.36 2.00
N MET A 87 2.57 -9.36 2.36
CA MET A 87 2.53 -8.06 1.67
C MET A 87 2.46 -6.95 2.70
N ILE A 88 3.14 -5.85 2.42
CA ILE A 88 3.02 -4.61 3.18
C ILE A 88 2.87 -3.42 2.25
N GLY A 89 2.13 -2.42 2.72
CA GLY A 89 2.16 -1.06 2.17
C GLY A 89 2.83 -0.13 3.17
N GLN A 90 3.71 0.74 2.74
CA GLN A 90 4.36 1.72 3.60
C GLN A 90 3.87 3.13 3.30
N GLU A 91 3.34 3.81 4.32
CA GLU A 91 2.98 5.23 4.23
C GLU A 91 4.13 6.08 4.77
N LYS A 92 4.59 7.04 3.95
CA LYS A 92 5.71 7.93 4.27
C LYS A 92 5.27 9.38 4.52
N SER A 93 3.98 9.66 4.35
CA SER A 93 3.38 10.99 4.52
C SER A 93 1.89 10.90 4.78
N GLY A 94 1.28 12.02 5.14
CA GLY A 94 -0.15 12.16 5.37
C GLY A 94 -0.55 11.93 6.82
N GLN A 95 -1.85 12.07 7.09
CA GLN A 95 -2.41 12.15 8.45
C GLN A 95 -2.00 11.01 9.39
N PHE A 96 -1.85 9.78 8.89
CA PHE A 96 -1.42 8.66 9.71
C PHE A 96 0.06 8.76 10.08
N PHE A 97 0.88 9.20 9.15
CA PHE A 97 2.30 9.44 9.42
C PHE A 97 2.47 10.61 10.39
N ASP A 98 1.76 11.72 10.19
CA ASP A 98 1.78 12.89 11.08
C ASP A 98 1.35 12.49 12.49
N HIS A 99 0.29 11.68 12.61
CA HIS A 99 -0.17 11.16 13.89
C HIS A 99 0.88 10.28 14.57
N LEU A 100 1.58 9.41 13.81
CA LEU A 100 2.70 8.63 14.34
C LEU A 100 3.82 9.50 14.88
N GLN A 101 4.13 10.63 14.24
CA GLN A 101 5.14 11.57 14.76
C GLN A 101 4.74 12.14 16.12
N LEU A 102 3.45 12.39 16.34
CA LEU A 102 2.94 12.87 17.62
C LEU A 102 3.05 11.83 18.74
N ILE A 103 2.60 10.59 18.48
CA ILE A 103 2.54 9.55 19.51
C ILE A 103 3.83 8.73 19.65
N GLY A 104 4.65 8.67 18.58
CA GLY A 104 5.78 7.75 18.46
C GLY A 104 6.91 8.02 19.46
N ASN A 105 7.05 9.27 19.94
CA ASN A 105 8.06 9.58 20.95
C ASN A 105 7.74 8.94 22.30
N SER A 106 6.46 8.84 22.65
CA SER A 106 6.00 8.22 23.91
C SER A 106 5.84 6.70 23.80
N ALA A 107 5.85 6.15 22.59
CA ALA A 107 5.73 4.71 22.38
C ALA A 107 7.02 3.98 22.76
N PRO A 108 6.94 2.80 23.40
CA PRO A 108 8.12 1.98 23.69
C PRO A 108 8.83 1.51 22.41
N VAL A 109 10.14 1.37 22.46
CA VAL A 109 10.91 0.71 21.39
C VAL A 109 10.47 -0.75 21.23
N GLY A 110 10.36 -1.22 19.99
CA GLY A 110 9.86 -2.56 19.68
C GLY A 110 8.32 -2.69 19.77
N SER A 111 7.60 -1.57 19.88
CA SER A 111 6.14 -1.60 19.97
C SER A 111 5.45 -1.55 18.62
N CYS A 112 4.26 -2.16 18.58
CA CYS A 112 3.34 -2.12 17.43
C CYS A 112 1.93 -1.82 17.93
N PHE A 113 1.31 -0.78 17.41
CA PHE A 113 -0.07 -0.40 17.70
C PHE A 113 -0.95 -0.58 16.47
N ILE A 114 -2.07 -1.27 16.63
CA ILE A 114 -3.05 -1.54 15.58
C ILE A 114 -4.29 -0.71 15.92
N PRO A 115 -4.54 0.42 15.23
CA PRO A 115 -5.71 1.26 15.52
C PRO A 115 -6.98 0.57 15.02
N ASP A 116 -8.04 0.61 15.83
CA ASP A 116 -9.38 0.27 15.39
C ASP A 116 -10.04 1.46 14.66
N ASN A 117 -11.22 1.23 14.09
CA ASN A 117 -11.95 2.27 13.36
C ASN A 117 -12.33 3.45 14.25
N LYS A 118 -12.69 3.20 15.50
CA LYS A 118 -13.05 4.26 16.46
C LYS A 118 -11.86 5.19 16.71
N TYR A 119 -10.70 4.61 16.99
CA TYR A 119 -9.48 5.38 17.18
C TYR A 119 -9.13 6.21 15.94
N ILE A 120 -9.23 5.61 14.74
CA ILE A 120 -8.96 6.31 13.48
C ILE A 120 -9.89 7.53 13.32
N GLN A 121 -11.18 7.35 13.54
CA GLN A 121 -12.16 8.43 13.38
C GLN A 121 -11.94 9.54 14.40
N GLU A 122 -11.79 9.20 15.67
CA GLU A 122 -11.71 10.20 16.75
C GLU A 122 -10.35 10.90 16.82
N LYS A 123 -9.25 10.15 16.66
CA LYS A 123 -7.90 10.65 16.95
C LYS A 123 -7.09 11.07 15.73
N ILE A 124 -7.44 10.56 14.54
CA ILE A 124 -6.67 10.84 13.33
C ILE A 124 -7.50 11.67 12.33
N LYS A 125 -8.75 11.29 12.11
CA LYS A 125 -9.63 11.98 11.17
C LYS A 125 -10.38 13.15 11.79
N HIS A 126 -10.47 13.17 13.11
CA HIS A 126 -11.26 14.16 13.88
C HIS A 126 -12.71 14.28 13.39
N ASN A 127 -13.28 13.16 12.99
CA ASN A 127 -14.65 13.05 12.49
C ASN A 127 -15.52 12.34 13.52
N ASN A 128 -16.64 12.96 13.87
CA ASN A 128 -17.67 12.34 14.73
C ASN A 128 -18.69 11.53 13.90
N THR A 129 -18.24 10.88 12.84
CA THR A 129 -19.11 10.08 11.97
C THR A 129 -19.10 8.61 12.38
N THR A 130 -20.22 7.95 12.18
CA THR A 130 -20.33 6.48 12.32
C THR A 130 -19.78 5.73 11.10
N ALA A 131 -19.38 6.45 10.04
CA ALA A 131 -18.83 5.84 8.84
C ALA A 131 -17.54 5.07 9.14
N VAL A 132 -17.40 3.92 8.52
CA VAL A 132 -16.20 3.09 8.67
C VAL A 132 -15.12 3.56 7.71
N TYR A 133 -13.98 3.99 8.26
CA TYR A 133 -12.86 4.45 7.44
C TYR A 133 -12.31 3.34 6.55
N GLY A 134 -12.33 3.57 5.27
CA GLY A 134 -11.70 2.67 4.30
C GLY A 134 -12.44 1.35 4.04
N ALA A 135 -13.69 1.19 4.50
CA ALA A 135 -14.46 -0.05 4.31
C ALA A 135 -14.50 -0.51 2.85
N ASP A 136 -14.69 0.44 1.94
CA ASP A 136 -14.81 0.16 0.51
C ASP A 136 -13.48 0.15 -0.23
N THR A 137 -12.44 0.78 0.31
CA THR A 137 -11.19 1.02 -0.42
C THR A 137 -9.99 0.28 0.14
N ASN A 138 -9.94 -0.01 1.45
CA ASN A 138 -8.77 -0.63 2.06
C ASN A 138 -8.82 -2.15 1.97
N TYR A 139 -7.71 -2.77 1.62
CA TYR A 139 -7.52 -4.22 1.69
C TYR A 139 -6.46 -4.65 2.71
N GLY A 140 -6.01 -3.71 3.54
CA GLY A 140 -5.13 -3.95 4.67
C GLY A 140 -5.47 -3.06 5.85
N ALA A 141 -5.09 -3.50 7.04
CA ALA A 141 -5.17 -2.71 8.27
C ALA A 141 -3.89 -1.92 8.49
N LYS A 142 -4.02 -0.75 9.12
CA LYS A 142 -2.90 0.14 9.45
C LYS A 142 -2.25 -0.28 10.77
N LEU A 143 -0.94 -0.12 10.83
CA LEU A 143 -0.12 -0.38 12.01
C LEU A 143 0.86 0.78 12.19
N PHE A 144 0.97 1.24 13.42
CA PHE A 144 2.01 2.16 13.86
C PHE A 144 3.12 1.34 14.54
N ILE A 145 4.34 1.44 14.05
CA ILE A 145 5.45 0.63 14.51
C ILE A 145 6.61 1.54 14.91
N LYS A 146 7.14 1.31 16.10
CA LYS A 146 8.42 1.86 16.55
C LYS A 146 9.42 0.73 16.68
N ILE A 147 10.33 0.59 15.73
CA ILE A 147 11.36 -0.44 15.74
C ILE A 147 12.50 -0.02 16.69
N ASN A 148 12.91 1.24 16.58
CA ASN A 148 13.88 1.90 17.45
C ASN A 148 13.59 3.41 17.48
N ASP A 149 14.42 4.20 18.13
CA ASP A 149 14.17 5.65 18.24
C ASP A 149 14.31 6.40 16.91
N TYR A 150 15.06 5.85 15.96
CA TYR A 150 15.25 6.41 14.62
C TYR A 150 14.21 5.92 13.62
N HIS A 151 13.73 4.66 13.75
CA HIS A 151 12.80 4.08 12.80
C HIS A 151 11.39 3.93 13.39
N LYS A 152 10.53 4.86 13.02
CA LYS A 152 9.08 4.82 13.25
C LYS A 152 8.40 4.78 11.88
N MET A 153 7.40 3.94 11.69
CA MET A 153 6.75 3.78 10.40
C MET A 153 5.27 3.43 10.51
N VAL A 154 4.52 3.86 9.50
CA VAL A 154 3.16 3.40 9.27
C VAL A 154 3.20 2.36 8.18
N ILE A 155 2.82 1.15 8.50
CA ILE A 155 2.64 0.09 7.52
C ILE A 155 1.20 -0.39 7.47
N ASN A 156 0.86 -1.03 6.36
CA ASN A 156 -0.43 -1.69 6.18
C ASN A 156 -0.16 -3.16 5.90
N ILE A 157 -0.92 -4.06 6.53
CA ILE A 157 -0.84 -5.50 6.30
C ILE A 157 -2.22 -5.99 5.84
N PRO A 158 -2.31 -6.85 4.80
CA PRO A 158 -3.58 -7.40 4.35
C PRO A 158 -4.31 -8.11 5.48
N THR A 159 -5.63 -7.95 5.51
CA THR A 159 -6.49 -8.65 6.46
C THR A 159 -7.17 -9.84 5.78
N GLY A 160 -7.17 -11.01 6.45
CA GLY A 160 -7.91 -12.19 6.05
C GLY A 160 -9.11 -12.40 6.98
N HIS A 161 -10.30 -12.06 6.50
CA HIS A 161 -11.55 -12.35 7.20
C HIS A 161 -12.71 -12.44 6.20
N ARG A 162 -12.80 -13.57 5.48
CA ARG A 162 -13.87 -13.88 4.51
C ARG A 162 -14.12 -12.80 3.44
N GLY A 163 -13.08 -12.01 3.11
CA GLY A 163 -13.19 -10.87 2.19
C GLY A 163 -13.87 -9.63 2.77
N GLU A 164 -14.29 -9.67 4.03
CA GLU A 164 -14.92 -8.55 4.72
C GLU A 164 -13.90 -7.55 5.23
N PHE A 165 -14.35 -6.34 5.45
CA PHE A 165 -13.54 -5.31 6.10
C PHE A 165 -13.55 -5.49 7.61
N VAL A 166 -12.39 -5.43 8.25
CA VAL A 166 -12.25 -5.61 9.70
C VAL A 166 -12.13 -4.23 10.36
N THR A 167 -13.14 -3.84 11.13
CA THR A 167 -13.20 -2.53 11.80
C THR A 167 -12.32 -2.43 13.05
N SER A 168 -12.09 -3.57 13.71
CA SER A 168 -11.22 -3.68 14.89
C SER A 168 -10.21 -4.80 14.68
N PRO A 169 -9.16 -4.55 13.87
CA PRO A 169 -8.19 -5.57 13.51
C PRO A 169 -7.32 -5.95 14.72
N SER A 170 -7.02 -7.23 14.79
CA SER A 170 -6.08 -7.82 15.74
C SER A 170 -4.96 -8.55 14.99
N GLN A 171 -3.94 -9.00 15.70
CA GLN A 171 -2.84 -9.76 15.10
C GLN A 171 -3.31 -11.00 14.33
N THR A 172 -4.40 -11.64 14.77
CA THR A 172 -4.96 -12.84 14.14
C THR A 172 -5.67 -12.56 12.81
N ASN A 173 -6.11 -11.33 12.59
CA ASN A 173 -6.71 -10.91 11.33
C ASN A 173 -5.66 -10.56 10.26
N LEU A 174 -4.42 -10.27 10.67
CA LEU A 174 -3.36 -9.82 9.77
C LEU A 174 -2.63 -11.01 9.15
N ILE A 175 -2.56 -11.02 7.82
CA ILE A 175 -1.89 -12.09 7.07
C ILE A 175 -0.39 -12.05 7.31
N ASN A 176 0.18 -13.17 7.75
CA ASN A 176 1.61 -13.36 7.98
C ASN A 176 2.27 -12.35 8.94
N PHE A 177 1.49 -11.81 9.89
CA PHE A 177 1.90 -10.73 10.79
C PHE A 177 3.26 -10.98 11.46
N LYS A 178 3.42 -12.15 12.10
CA LYS A 178 4.64 -12.46 12.89
C LYS A 178 5.90 -12.41 12.02
N ASN A 179 5.88 -13.03 10.85
CA ASN A 179 7.03 -13.06 9.95
C ASN A 179 7.32 -11.68 9.35
N ILE A 180 6.27 -10.91 9.02
CA ILE A 180 6.42 -9.54 8.54
C ILE A 180 7.13 -8.70 9.61
N ILE A 181 6.62 -8.65 10.84
CA ILE A 181 7.22 -7.86 11.92
C ILE A 181 8.66 -8.28 12.19
N ALA A 182 8.95 -9.59 12.21
CA ALA A 182 10.32 -10.10 12.40
C ALA A 182 11.28 -9.75 11.25
N SER A 183 10.74 -9.47 10.06
CA SER A 183 11.54 -9.12 8.87
C SER A 183 11.86 -7.62 8.80
N LEU A 184 11.01 -6.74 9.34
CA LEU A 184 11.17 -5.29 9.21
C LEU A 184 12.55 -4.78 9.64
N PRO A 185 13.12 -5.16 10.80
CA PRO A 185 14.44 -4.68 11.21
C PRO A 185 15.57 -5.02 10.25
N LYS A 186 15.39 -6.06 9.42
CA LYS A 186 16.40 -6.55 8.45
C LYS A 186 16.38 -5.81 7.12
N ILE A 187 15.32 -5.06 6.85
CA ILE A 187 15.08 -4.37 5.58
C ILE A 187 14.92 -2.85 5.75
N LEU A 188 15.37 -2.31 6.88
CA LEU A 188 15.37 -0.86 7.11
C LEU A 188 16.38 -0.17 6.19
N SER A 189 16.04 1.04 5.77
CA SER A 189 16.99 1.93 5.10
C SER A 189 17.91 2.58 6.14
N ASN A 190 19.22 2.51 5.93
CA ASN A 190 20.18 3.25 6.76
C ASN A 190 20.29 4.74 6.37
N LYS A 191 19.70 5.10 5.22
CA LYS A 191 19.82 6.46 4.66
C LYS A 191 18.65 7.36 5.06
N PHE A 192 17.45 6.78 5.14
CA PHE A 192 16.22 7.53 5.38
C PHE A 192 15.50 7.01 6.61
N GLU A 193 15.20 7.92 7.53
CA GLU A 193 14.40 7.61 8.71
C GLU A 193 13.05 7.01 8.32
N GLY A 194 12.67 5.92 9.00
CA GLY A 194 11.37 5.28 8.80
C GLY A 194 11.15 4.66 7.42
N ALA A 195 12.16 4.59 6.55
CA ALA A 195 12.03 4.00 5.22
C ALA A 195 12.48 2.55 5.17
N LEU A 196 11.93 1.81 4.20
CA LEU A 196 12.33 0.44 3.90
C LEU A 196 13.29 0.42 2.68
N LEU A 197 14.37 -0.35 2.79
CA LEU A 197 15.38 -0.51 1.75
C LEU A 197 14.81 -0.92 0.38
N PRO A 198 13.84 -1.85 0.27
CA PRO A 198 13.27 -2.20 -1.04
C PRO A 198 12.63 -1.01 -1.76
N ILE A 199 11.94 -0.12 -1.02
CA ILE A 199 11.33 1.08 -1.62
C ILE A 199 12.40 2.08 -2.03
N GLU A 200 13.45 2.27 -1.22
CA GLU A 200 14.57 3.13 -1.59
C GLU A 200 15.24 2.67 -2.88
N LEU A 201 15.50 1.36 -3.01
CA LEU A 201 16.11 0.79 -4.21
C LEU A 201 15.19 0.92 -5.43
N ALA A 202 13.90 0.66 -5.29
CA ALA A 202 12.93 0.81 -6.37
C ALA A 202 12.87 2.26 -6.87
N ASN A 203 12.84 3.24 -5.96
CA ASN A 203 12.84 4.65 -6.31
C ASN A 203 14.14 5.07 -7.03
N LYS A 204 15.29 4.53 -6.63
CA LYS A 204 16.56 4.79 -7.34
C LYS A 204 16.55 4.24 -8.75
N ILE A 205 16.06 3.01 -8.93
CA ILE A 205 15.97 2.38 -10.27
C ILE A 205 15.01 3.19 -11.15
N ALA A 206 13.84 3.56 -10.62
CA ALA A 206 12.87 4.37 -11.35
C ALA A 206 13.45 5.74 -11.75
N SER A 207 14.17 6.43 -10.87
CA SER A 207 14.77 7.72 -11.17
C SER A 207 15.88 7.64 -12.23
N LEU A 208 16.63 6.54 -12.26
CA LEU A 208 17.66 6.32 -13.31
C LEU A 208 17.01 6.11 -14.68
N SER A 209 15.85 5.45 -14.73
CA SER A 209 15.14 5.20 -15.99
C SER A 209 14.36 6.41 -16.50
N THR A 210 13.89 7.28 -15.63
CA THR A 210 13.07 8.45 -16.01
C THR A 210 13.89 9.61 -16.57
N TYR A 211 15.15 9.77 -16.16
CA TYR A 211 15.98 10.88 -16.63
C TYR A 211 16.20 10.89 -18.16
N PRO A 212 16.61 9.80 -18.81
CA PRO A 212 16.72 9.76 -20.28
C PRO A 212 15.38 9.98 -20.99
N SER A 213 14.28 9.41 -20.44
CA SER A 213 12.94 9.52 -21.02
C SER A 213 12.38 10.94 -20.91
N ALA A 214 12.57 11.63 -19.79
CA ALA A 214 12.16 13.02 -19.61
C ALA A 214 12.88 13.92 -20.63
N LYS A 215 14.19 13.78 -20.79
CA LYS A 215 14.97 14.56 -21.74
C LYS A 215 14.60 14.27 -23.20
N THR A 216 14.26 13.03 -23.50
CA THR A 216 13.75 12.65 -24.82
C THR A 216 12.39 13.28 -25.09
N LEU A 217 11.49 13.28 -24.12
CA LEU A 217 10.16 13.93 -24.22
C LEU A 217 10.28 15.44 -24.38
N GLU A 218 11.20 16.09 -23.67
CA GLU A 218 11.51 17.53 -23.83
C GLU A 218 11.95 17.83 -25.26
N LEU A 219 12.87 17.05 -25.83
CA LEU A 219 13.30 17.21 -27.21
C LEU A 219 12.16 17.08 -28.21
N PHE A 220 11.24 16.14 -28.02
CA PHE A 220 10.05 16.00 -28.86
C PHE A 220 9.06 17.16 -28.68
N ALA A 221 8.91 17.67 -27.45
CA ALA A 221 8.02 18.81 -27.18
C ALA A 221 8.57 20.10 -27.79
N ASP A 222 9.88 20.32 -27.73
CA ASP A 222 10.52 21.51 -28.32
C ASP A 222 10.54 21.46 -29.87
N ALA A 223 10.67 20.27 -30.45
CA ALA A 223 10.55 20.10 -31.90
C ALA A 223 9.15 20.49 -32.47
N LYS A 224 8.07 20.37 -31.67
CA LYS A 224 6.73 20.80 -32.04
C LYS A 224 6.48 22.30 -31.88
N LYS A 225 7.30 23.02 -31.13
CA LYS A 225 7.19 24.48 -30.98
C LYS A 225 7.88 25.26 -32.08
N GLY A 226 8.70 24.59 -32.89
CA GLY A 226 9.47 25.18 -34.00
C GLY A 226 8.84 25.02 -35.40
N THR A 227 7.61 24.48 -35.48
CA THR A 227 6.79 24.39 -36.69
C THR A 227 5.52 25.22 -36.52
#